data_af82619577341598b4ba24a6085ed328
#
_entry.id   af82619577341598b4ba24a6085ed328
#
_cell.length_a   1.000
_cell.length_b   1.000
_cell.length_c   1.000
_cell.angle_alpha   90.00
_cell.angle_beta   90.00
_cell.angle_gamma   90.00
#
_symmetry.space_group_name_H-M   'P 1'
#
loop_
_entity.id
_entity.type
_entity.pdbx_description
1 polymer ?
#
loop_
_entity_poly.entity_id
_entity_poly.type
_entity_poly.pdbx_seq_one_letter_code
_entity_poly.pdbx_strand_id
1 'polypeptide(L)'
;MSILQAYTDAWNNVDTETLNRIIHDDFVFNPHVGGVTMGKSDVIGFAGNDAVRGEHERILYENDEIGVMHSIAHFANGSASEAVLSFVRIMDGQIVSMETGATPLSDDYVLIGQS
;
A
#
# COMPACT_ATOMS: atom_id res chain seq x y z
N MET A 1 2.78 -18.31 5.39
CA MET A 1 1.85 -17.20 5.69
C MET A 1 2.29 -15.96 4.90
N SER A 2 1.36 -15.29 4.26
CA SER A 2 1.69 -14.10 3.47
C SER A 2 1.65 -12.85 4.34
N ILE A 3 2.78 -12.15 4.45
CA ILE A 3 2.82 -10.89 5.20
C ILE A 3 2.10 -9.78 4.43
N LEU A 4 2.12 -9.83 3.08
CA LEU A 4 1.38 -8.86 2.28
C LEU A 4 -0.13 -9.04 2.44
N GLN A 5 -0.61 -10.27 2.53
CA GLN A 5 -2.02 -10.53 2.78
C GLN A 5 -2.42 -10.01 4.17
N ALA A 6 -1.58 -10.26 5.18
CA ALA A 6 -1.83 -9.74 6.53
C ALA A 6 -1.86 -8.21 6.55
N TYR A 7 -0.96 -7.57 5.82
CA TYR A 7 -0.92 -6.12 5.70
C TYR A 7 -2.19 -5.57 5.05
N THR A 8 -2.59 -6.14 3.93
CA THR A 8 -3.79 -5.73 3.19
C THR A 8 -5.06 -5.89 4.03
N ASP A 9 -5.20 -7.05 4.67
CA ASP A 9 -6.37 -7.31 5.52
C ASP A 9 -6.42 -6.36 6.72
N ALA A 10 -5.28 -6.13 7.37
CA ALA A 10 -5.21 -5.24 8.51
C ALA A 10 -5.52 -3.80 8.11
N TRP A 11 -5.00 -3.36 6.97
CA TRP A 11 -5.27 -2.02 6.47
C TRP A 11 -6.77 -1.81 6.25
N ASN A 12 -7.40 -2.72 5.52
CA ASN A 12 -8.80 -2.57 5.14
C ASN A 12 -9.78 -2.79 6.30
N ASN A 13 -9.33 -3.45 7.36
CA ASN A 13 -10.13 -3.65 8.57
C ASN A 13 -9.81 -2.63 9.67
N VAL A 14 -8.96 -1.65 9.37
CA VAL A 14 -8.51 -0.63 10.35
C VAL A 14 -7.88 -1.31 11.58
N ASP A 15 -7.18 -2.42 11.35
CA ASP A 15 -6.54 -3.22 12.40
C ASP A 15 -5.12 -2.69 12.66
N THR A 16 -5.03 -1.59 13.39
CA THR A 16 -3.75 -0.94 13.66
C THR A 16 -2.84 -1.78 14.55
N GLU A 17 -3.40 -2.65 15.35
CA GLU A 17 -2.61 -3.53 16.22
C GLU A 17 -1.78 -4.51 15.38
N THR A 18 -2.40 -5.16 14.38
CA THR A 18 -1.69 -6.05 13.47
C THR A 18 -0.64 -5.27 12.66
N LEU A 19 -1.01 -4.08 12.13
CA LEU A 19 -0.06 -3.25 11.40
C LEU A 19 1.15 -2.89 12.27
N ASN A 20 0.92 -2.54 13.52
CA ASN A 20 2.00 -2.22 14.44
C ASN A 20 2.96 -3.40 14.65
N ARG A 21 2.43 -4.62 14.62
CA ARG A 21 3.24 -5.83 14.81
C ARG A 21 4.06 -6.20 13.57
N ILE A 22 3.48 -6.05 12.38
CA ILE A 22 4.12 -6.50 11.13
C ILE A 22 4.95 -5.42 10.44
N ILE A 23 4.85 -4.17 10.85
CA ILE A 23 5.65 -3.07 10.31
C ILE A 23 6.82 -2.81 11.25
N HIS A 24 8.04 -2.84 10.70
CA HIS A 24 9.26 -2.60 11.48
C HIS A 24 9.31 -1.17 12.02
N ASP A 25 9.92 -0.97 13.20
CA ASP A 25 10.00 0.35 13.81
C ASP A 25 10.74 1.38 12.94
N ASP A 26 11.71 0.92 12.16
CA ASP A 26 12.49 1.78 11.27
C ASP A 26 11.91 1.86 9.85
N PHE A 27 10.68 1.43 9.68
CA PHE A 27 10.00 1.41 8.38
C PHE A 27 10.04 2.77 7.67
N VAL A 28 10.28 2.73 6.37
CA VAL A 28 10.28 3.92 5.51
C VAL A 28 9.34 3.68 4.33
N PHE A 29 8.42 4.60 4.12
CA PHE A 29 7.53 4.59 2.97
C PHE A 29 7.90 5.74 2.04
N ASN A 30 8.22 5.41 0.79
CA ASN A 30 8.45 6.37 -0.28
C ASN A 30 7.23 6.31 -1.21
N PRO A 31 6.26 7.21 -1.04
CA PRO A 31 5.09 7.21 -1.90
C PRO A 31 5.43 7.76 -3.29
N HIS A 32 4.48 7.62 -4.21
CA HIS A 32 4.63 8.11 -5.57
C HIS A 32 4.61 9.65 -5.67
N VAL A 33 4.40 10.33 -4.54
CA VAL A 33 4.51 11.78 -4.47
C VAL A 33 5.96 12.12 -4.14
N GLY A 34 6.66 12.77 -5.05
CA GLY A 34 8.07 13.10 -4.88
C GLY A 34 8.34 14.01 -3.69
N GLY A 35 9.50 13.82 -3.05
CA GLY A 35 9.94 14.65 -1.95
C GLY A 35 9.30 14.36 -0.60
N VAL A 36 8.49 13.30 -0.52
CA VAL A 36 7.81 12.92 0.72
C VAL A 36 8.33 11.55 1.16
N THR A 37 8.61 11.42 2.46
CA THR A 37 8.99 10.15 3.08
C THR A 37 8.19 10.03 4.37
N MET A 38 7.61 8.86 4.62
CA MET A 38 6.78 8.62 5.80
C MET A 38 7.33 7.45 6.61
N GLY A 39 7.18 7.54 7.92
CA GLY A 39 7.57 6.48 8.82
C GLY A 39 6.39 5.61 9.24
N LYS A 40 6.66 4.66 10.13
CA LYS A 40 5.67 3.72 10.63
C LYS A 40 4.44 4.41 11.22
N SER A 41 4.66 5.41 12.08
CA SER A 41 3.54 6.08 12.77
C SER A 41 2.64 6.83 11.79
N ASP A 42 3.22 7.40 10.73
CA ASP A 42 2.44 8.10 9.70
C ASP A 42 1.53 7.11 8.96
N VAL A 43 2.07 5.96 8.57
CA VAL A 43 1.32 4.94 7.83
C VAL A 43 0.20 4.36 8.70
N ILE A 44 0.49 4.04 9.96
CA ILE A 44 -0.52 3.52 10.88
C ILE A 44 -1.60 4.58 11.14
N GLY A 45 -1.21 5.86 11.20
CA GLY A 45 -2.18 6.95 11.34
C GLY A 45 -3.16 7.02 10.18
N PHE A 46 -2.68 6.88 8.93
CA PHE A 46 -3.55 6.85 7.76
C PHE A 46 -4.51 5.67 7.81
N ALA A 47 -4.02 4.48 8.17
CA ALA A 47 -4.87 3.30 8.27
C ALA A 47 -5.91 3.46 9.37
N GLY A 48 -5.50 4.00 10.53
CA GLY A 48 -6.39 4.19 11.68
C GLY A 48 -7.49 5.22 11.42
N ASN A 49 -7.22 6.21 10.57
CA ASN A 49 -8.19 7.24 10.20
C ASN A 49 -9.06 6.83 9.01
N ASP A 50 -8.85 5.63 8.46
CA ASP A 50 -9.58 5.15 7.28
C ASP A 50 -9.47 6.14 6.10
N ALA A 51 -8.31 6.79 5.98
CA ALA A 51 -8.09 7.83 4.99
C ALA A 51 -7.91 7.26 3.57
N VAL A 52 -7.44 6.04 3.46
CA VAL A 52 -7.18 5.35 2.20
C VAL A 52 -7.68 3.92 2.32
N ARG A 53 -8.44 3.45 1.33
CA ARG A 53 -8.90 2.06 1.24
C ARG A 53 -8.36 1.40 0.00
N GLY A 54 -7.98 0.11 0.14
CA GLY A 54 -7.57 -0.70 -0.99
C GLY A 54 -8.72 -1.54 -1.53
N GLU A 55 -8.72 -1.76 -2.85
CA GLU A 55 -9.68 -2.60 -3.55
C GLU A 55 -8.95 -3.36 -4.65
N HIS A 56 -9.44 -4.54 -5.00
CA HIS A 56 -8.86 -5.40 -6.05
C HIS A 56 -7.36 -5.66 -5.82
N GLU A 57 -7.01 -5.95 -4.57
CA GLU A 57 -5.62 -6.19 -4.20
C GLU A 57 -5.13 -7.52 -4.76
N ARG A 58 -3.97 -7.50 -5.38
CA ARG A 58 -3.33 -8.68 -5.95
C ARG A 58 -1.88 -8.74 -5.50
N ILE A 59 -1.47 -9.85 -4.93
CA ILE A 59 -0.07 -10.11 -4.63
C ILE A 59 0.54 -10.72 -5.89
N LEU A 60 1.44 -9.99 -6.53
CA LEU A 60 2.05 -10.41 -7.79
C LEU A 60 3.26 -11.29 -7.55
N TYR A 61 3.98 -11.07 -6.45
CA TYR A 61 5.13 -11.85 -6.06
C TYR A 61 5.40 -11.65 -4.56
N GLU A 62 5.83 -12.70 -3.89
CA GLU A 62 6.24 -12.58 -2.49
C GLU A 62 7.20 -13.69 -2.13
N ASN A 63 8.31 -13.33 -1.47
CA ASN A 63 9.19 -14.27 -0.79
C ASN A 63 9.57 -13.66 0.58
N ASP A 64 10.59 -14.21 1.24
CA ASP A 64 10.97 -13.77 2.59
C ASP A 64 11.61 -12.37 2.61
N GLU A 65 11.99 -11.84 1.47
CA GLU A 65 12.74 -10.57 1.37
C GLU A 65 12.00 -9.48 0.60
N ILE A 66 11.15 -9.87 -0.35
CA ILE A 66 10.52 -8.93 -1.29
C ILE A 66 9.07 -9.30 -1.52
N GLY A 67 8.23 -8.28 -1.59
CA GLY A 67 6.85 -8.41 -2.03
C GLY A 67 6.50 -7.38 -3.09
N VAL A 68 5.65 -7.77 -4.03
CA VAL A 68 5.12 -6.88 -5.06
C VAL A 68 3.61 -7.07 -5.10
N MET A 69 2.86 -5.98 -5.00
CA MET A 69 1.41 -6.06 -5.06
C MET A 69 0.84 -4.90 -5.87
N HIS A 70 -0.39 -5.06 -6.31
CA HIS A 70 -1.13 -4.06 -7.05
C HIS A 70 -2.53 -3.93 -6.45
N SER A 71 -3.01 -2.71 -6.34
CA SER A 71 -4.34 -2.45 -5.82
C SER A 71 -4.91 -1.16 -6.40
N ILE A 72 -6.19 -0.96 -6.17
CA ILE A 72 -6.84 0.34 -6.43
C ILE A 72 -6.98 1.04 -5.08
N ALA A 73 -6.51 2.26 -4.98
CA ALA A 73 -6.60 3.06 -3.76
C ALA A 73 -7.74 4.06 -3.90
N HIS A 74 -8.60 4.11 -2.89
CA HIS A 74 -9.69 5.07 -2.78
C HIS A 74 -9.42 5.99 -1.60
N PHE A 75 -9.59 7.29 -1.81
CA PHE A 75 -9.24 8.31 -0.80
C PHE A 75 -10.51 8.92 -0.20
N ALA A 76 -10.53 9.01 1.13
CA ALA A 76 -11.66 9.56 1.86
C ALA A 76 -11.88 11.06 1.62
N ASN A 77 -10.85 11.78 1.17
CA ASN A 77 -10.93 13.22 0.93
C ASN A 77 -11.55 13.59 -0.42
N GLY A 78 -12.02 12.62 -1.18
CA GLY A 78 -12.65 12.85 -2.48
C GLY A 78 -11.68 12.95 -3.66
N SER A 79 -10.38 12.74 -3.43
CA SER A 79 -9.40 12.68 -4.52
C SER A 79 -9.70 11.53 -5.46
N ALA A 80 -9.23 11.63 -6.70
CA ALA A 80 -9.38 10.57 -7.68
C ALA A 80 -8.74 9.28 -7.18
N SER A 81 -9.41 8.14 -7.41
CA SER A 81 -8.84 6.84 -7.12
C SER A 81 -7.62 6.58 -7.99
N GLU A 82 -6.71 5.74 -7.52
CA GLU A 82 -5.46 5.46 -8.21
C GLU A 82 -5.23 3.96 -8.32
N ALA A 83 -4.61 3.56 -9.45
CA ALA A 83 -4.03 2.23 -9.58
C ALA A 83 -2.62 2.29 -9.03
N VAL A 84 -2.31 1.46 -8.04
CA VAL A 84 -1.05 1.55 -7.27
C VAL A 84 -0.27 0.25 -7.38
N LEU A 85 0.98 0.35 -7.82
CA LEU A 85 1.94 -0.74 -7.77
C LEU A 85 2.87 -0.49 -6.59
N SER A 86 3.01 -1.49 -5.71
CA SER A 86 3.80 -1.39 -4.50
C SER A 86 4.94 -2.39 -4.50
N PHE A 87 6.14 -1.91 -4.20
CA PHE A 87 7.32 -2.74 -3.98
C PHE A 87 7.65 -2.71 -2.49
N VAL A 88 7.74 -3.89 -1.86
CA VAL A 88 7.85 -4.02 -0.42
C VAL A 88 9.12 -4.81 -0.09
N ARG A 89 9.90 -4.33 0.89
CA ARG A 89 11.02 -5.08 1.43
C ARG A 89 10.65 -5.66 2.78
N ILE A 90 11.03 -6.91 2.98
CA ILE A 90 10.68 -7.68 4.18
C ILE A 90 11.98 -8.17 4.82
N MET A 91 12.06 -8.11 6.15
CA MET A 91 13.19 -8.63 6.90
C MET A 91 12.67 -9.18 8.22
N ASP A 92 13.06 -10.44 8.51
CA ASP A 92 12.69 -11.12 9.76
C ASP A 92 11.18 -11.10 10.05
N GLY A 93 10.38 -11.25 9.00
CA GLY A 93 8.93 -11.31 9.14
C GLY A 93 8.25 -9.96 9.32
N GLN A 94 8.96 -8.86 9.11
CA GLN A 94 8.40 -7.52 9.19
C GLN A 94 8.66 -6.73 7.91
N ILE A 95 7.74 -5.83 7.59
CA ILE A 95 7.88 -4.93 6.45
C ILE A 95 8.80 -3.79 6.87
N VAL A 96 9.92 -3.61 6.16
CA VAL A 96 10.92 -2.58 6.50
C VAL A 96 10.91 -1.39 5.56
N SER A 97 10.38 -1.55 4.36
CA SER A 97 10.21 -0.41 3.44
C SER A 97 9.16 -0.71 2.40
N MET A 98 8.61 0.35 1.83
CA MET A 98 7.64 0.27 0.75
C MET A 98 7.83 1.45 -0.18
N GLU A 99 7.70 1.20 -1.47
CA GLU A 99 7.75 2.23 -2.50
C GLU A 99 6.59 2.01 -3.47
N THR A 100 5.92 3.08 -3.86
CA THR A 100 4.75 2.97 -4.74
C THR A 100 4.91 3.78 -6.00
N GLY A 101 4.29 3.30 -7.08
CA GLY A 101 4.03 4.06 -8.27
C GLY A 101 2.53 4.01 -8.52
N ALA A 102 1.94 5.12 -8.95
CA ALA A 102 0.49 5.18 -9.09
C ALA A 102 0.07 5.95 -10.32
N THR A 103 -1.09 5.56 -10.86
CA THR A 103 -1.74 6.25 -11.97
C THR A 103 -3.16 6.61 -11.55
N PRO A 104 -3.53 7.90 -11.61
CA PRO A 104 -4.92 8.29 -11.31
C PRO A 104 -5.89 7.65 -12.31
N LEU A 105 -7.02 7.18 -11.81
CA LEU A 105 -8.08 6.64 -12.64
C LEU A 105 -8.97 7.79 -13.10
N SER A 106 -9.33 7.80 -14.38
CA SER A 106 -10.13 8.84 -15.00
C SER A 106 -11.07 8.22 -16.01
N ASP A 107 -12.26 8.82 -16.16
CA ASP A 107 -13.22 8.40 -17.18
C ASP A 107 -12.66 8.58 -18.58
N ASP A 108 -11.68 9.46 -18.73
CA ASP A 108 -11.03 9.71 -20.03
C ASP A 108 -9.90 8.72 -20.35
N TYR A 109 -9.57 7.83 -19.40
CA TYR A 109 -8.47 6.90 -19.59
C TYR A 109 -8.91 5.72 -20.47
N VAL A 110 -8.20 5.52 -21.55
CA VAL A 110 -8.46 4.40 -22.47
C VAL A 110 -7.19 3.58 -22.60
N LEU A 111 -7.30 2.27 -22.36
CA LEU A 111 -6.18 1.37 -22.54
C LEU A 111 -5.85 1.21 -24.03
N ILE A 112 -4.56 1.10 -24.32
CA ILE A 112 -4.10 0.79 -25.69
C ILE A 112 -4.73 -0.53 -26.10
N GLY A 113 -5.40 -0.53 -27.26
CA GLY A 113 -6.10 -1.71 -27.76
C GLY A 113 -7.56 -1.83 -27.34
N GLN A 114 -8.04 -0.92 -26.52
CA GLN A 114 -9.46 -0.79 -26.20
C GLN A 114 -10.00 0.50 -26.82
N SER A 115 -11.04 0.39 -27.57
CA SER A 115 -11.65 1.57 -28.18
C SER A 115 -13.13 1.35 -28.41
#